data_5a3bf0f079fd539d12aa01693a1a874d
#
_entry.id   5a3bf0f079fd539d12aa01693a1a874d
#
_cell.length_a   1.000
_cell.length_b   1.000
_cell.length_c   1.000
_cell.angle_alpha   90.00
_cell.angle_beta   90.00
_cell.angle_gamma   90.00
#
_symmetry.space_group_name_H-M   'P 1'
#
loop_
_entity.id
_entity.type
_entity.pdbx_description
1 polymer ?
#
loop_
_entity_poly.entity_id
_entity_poly.type
_entity_poly.pdbx_seq_one_letter_code
_entity_poly.pdbx_strand_id
1 'polypeptide(L)'
;LESACVSGAAHLLSFTGTDTIPAIDFLEEYYRADATTELIGGSVPATEHSVQCMGGEASELDTFRRLMTEVYPKGIVSIVSDTWDYWKILTDTLVTLKDEIMARDGKVVIRPDSGDPVKIICGDPDALFDSPEGHGTIQILWDIFGGTVNSKGYKQLDPHIGAIYGDSITYDRAQQILEGLRRKGFASTNIVFGIGSFTYQYNT
;
A
#
# COMPACT_ATOMS: atom_id res chain seq x y z
N LEU A 1 13.76 4.01 21.43
CA LEU A 1 12.37 3.56 21.58
C LEU A 1 11.43 4.73 21.88
N GLU A 2 11.71 5.56 22.89
CA GLU A 2 10.85 6.70 23.31
C GLU A 2 10.53 7.67 22.16
N SER A 3 11.52 8.09 21.36
CA SER A 3 11.30 8.99 20.24
C SER A 3 10.37 8.38 19.18
N ALA A 4 10.46 7.08 18.95
CA ALA A 4 9.57 6.38 18.03
C ALA A 4 8.13 6.31 18.59
N CYS A 5 7.98 6.07 19.90
CA CYS A 5 6.67 6.07 20.57
C CYS A 5 6.00 7.44 20.48
N VAL A 6 6.74 8.52 20.77
CA VAL A 6 6.21 9.90 20.70
C VAL A 6 5.81 10.27 19.29
N SER A 7 6.67 9.97 18.30
CA SER A 7 6.36 10.25 16.88
C SER A 7 5.18 9.44 16.39
N GLY A 8 5.13 8.14 16.72
CA GLY A 8 4.01 7.26 16.38
C GLY A 8 2.71 7.71 17.04
N ALA A 9 2.76 8.10 18.32
CA ALA A 9 1.61 8.62 19.03
C ALA A 9 1.08 9.93 18.43
N ALA A 10 1.96 10.84 18.03
CA ALA A 10 1.56 12.07 17.34
C ALA A 10 0.86 11.77 16.01
N HIS A 11 1.32 10.77 15.25
CA HIS A 11 0.65 10.30 14.03
C HIS A 11 -0.75 9.74 14.34
N LEU A 12 -0.88 8.94 15.37
CA LEU A 12 -2.15 8.30 15.76
C LEU A 12 -3.22 9.28 16.28
N LEU A 13 -2.88 10.53 16.57
CA LEU A 13 -3.88 11.57 16.84
C LEU A 13 -4.74 11.94 15.62
N SER A 14 -4.27 11.59 14.41
CA SER A 14 -4.96 11.94 13.16
C SER A 14 -5.19 10.74 12.24
N PHE A 15 -4.49 9.63 12.46
CA PHE A 15 -4.54 8.44 11.62
C PHE A 15 -4.61 7.18 12.49
N THR A 16 -5.07 6.07 11.91
CA THR A 16 -5.24 4.80 12.63
C THR A 16 -4.28 3.70 12.18
N GLY A 17 -3.50 3.91 11.13
CA GLY A 17 -2.50 2.94 10.66
C GLY A 17 -1.16 3.14 11.36
N THR A 18 -0.57 2.08 11.92
CA THR A 18 0.77 2.13 12.51
C THR A 18 1.41 0.75 12.60
N ASP A 19 2.72 0.68 12.37
CA ASP A 19 3.56 -0.47 12.72
C ASP A 19 4.34 -0.24 14.03
N THR A 20 4.25 0.97 14.59
CA THR A 20 4.87 1.33 15.86
C THR A 20 3.91 1.03 17.01
N ILE A 21 3.69 -0.24 17.28
CA ILE A 21 2.73 -0.70 18.31
C ILE A 21 2.96 -0.05 19.69
N PRO A 22 4.20 0.17 20.18
CA PRO A 22 4.42 0.86 21.46
C PRO A 22 3.90 2.31 21.52
N ALA A 23 3.50 2.90 20.38
CA ALA A 23 2.84 4.20 20.37
C ALA A 23 1.42 4.14 20.96
N ILE A 24 0.77 2.98 20.91
CA ILE A 24 -0.54 2.74 21.53
C ILE A 24 -0.40 2.82 23.05
N ASP A 25 0.57 2.09 23.62
CA ASP A 25 0.85 2.11 25.07
C ASP A 25 1.14 3.56 25.54
N PHE A 26 1.88 4.32 24.73
CA PHE A 26 2.19 5.73 25.03
C PHE A 26 0.91 6.59 25.08
N LEU A 27 -0.04 6.38 24.18
CA LEU A 27 -1.31 7.11 24.18
C LEU A 27 -2.19 6.69 25.37
N GLU A 28 -2.18 5.42 25.76
CA GLU A 28 -2.90 4.98 26.95
C GLU A 28 -2.33 5.59 28.24
N GLU A 29 -1.00 5.60 28.38
CA GLU A 29 -0.32 6.10 29.58
C GLU A 29 -0.44 7.63 29.73
N TYR A 30 -0.22 8.38 28.66
CA TYR A 30 -0.09 9.84 28.73
C TYR A 30 -1.32 10.61 28.24
N TYR A 31 -2.15 10.01 27.39
CA TYR A 31 -3.31 10.67 26.78
C TYR A 31 -4.65 10.06 27.16
N ARG A 32 -4.65 9.04 28.03
CA ARG A 32 -5.86 8.35 28.54
C ARG A 32 -6.67 7.68 27.42
N ALA A 33 -6.03 7.28 26.34
CA ALA A 33 -6.67 6.43 25.33
C ALA A 33 -6.97 5.05 25.96
N ASP A 34 -7.95 4.33 25.43
CA ASP A 34 -8.35 3.02 25.93
C ASP A 34 -8.54 2.05 24.76
N ALA A 35 -7.51 1.25 24.49
CA ALA A 35 -7.51 0.27 23.40
C ALA A 35 -8.59 -0.84 23.57
N THR A 36 -9.20 -0.94 24.75
CA THR A 36 -10.29 -1.89 24.98
C THR A 36 -11.63 -1.39 24.47
N THR A 37 -11.80 -0.10 24.33
CA THR A 37 -13.06 0.56 23.95
C THR A 37 -13.00 1.33 22.62
N GLU A 38 -11.80 1.65 22.13
CA GLU A 38 -11.62 2.40 20.90
C GLU A 38 -10.45 1.84 20.04
N LEU A 39 -10.52 2.05 18.71
CA LEU A 39 -9.41 1.76 17.81
C LEU A 39 -8.42 2.94 17.85
N ILE A 40 -7.39 2.82 18.68
CA ILE A 40 -6.31 3.81 18.76
C ILE A 40 -5.43 3.72 17.52
N GLY A 41 -5.01 2.49 17.17
CA GLY A 41 -4.18 2.24 16.01
C GLY A 41 -4.14 0.74 15.69
N GLY A 42 -3.72 0.43 14.47
CA GLY A 42 -3.59 -0.96 14.04
C GLY A 42 -2.68 -1.11 12.85
N SER A 43 -2.19 -2.33 12.67
CA SER A 43 -1.41 -2.76 11.53
C SER A 43 -2.13 -3.87 10.77
N VAL A 44 -1.67 -4.14 9.55
CA VAL A 44 -2.17 -5.25 8.73
C VAL A 44 -1.03 -6.23 8.47
N PRO A 45 -1.31 -7.51 8.24
CA PRO A 45 -0.31 -8.45 7.75
C PRO A 45 0.38 -7.90 6.51
N ALA A 46 1.70 -7.84 6.55
CA ALA A 46 2.53 -7.39 5.45
C ALA A 46 3.72 -8.32 5.26
N THR A 47 4.10 -8.55 4.01
CA THR A 47 5.29 -9.36 3.70
C THR A 47 6.51 -8.49 3.50
N GLU A 48 7.69 -9.10 3.64
CA GLU A 48 8.99 -8.56 3.29
C GLU A 48 9.58 -9.27 2.08
N HIS A 49 10.59 -8.68 1.44
CA HIS A 49 11.28 -9.30 0.30
C HIS A 49 11.79 -10.71 0.59
N SER A 50 12.25 -10.96 1.83
CA SER A 50 12.70 -12.29 2.26
C SER A 50 11.62 -13.36 2.15
N VAL A 51 10.35 -13.02 2.31
CA VAL A 51 9.22 -13.95 2.14
C VAL A 51 9.07 -14.34 0.68
N GLN A 52 9.18 -13.39 -0.24
CA GLN A 52 9.14 -13.65 -1.68
C GLN A 52 10.36 -14.45 -2.14
N CYS A 53 11.55 -14.09 -1.66
CA CYS A 53 12.79 -14.79 -1.98
C CYS A 53 12.81 -16.27 -1.55
N MET A 54 12.05 -16.63 -0.51
CA MET A 54 12.04 -17.96 0.09
C MET A 54 11.61 -19.05 -0.91
N GLY A 55 10.68 -18.73 -1.82
CA GLY A 55 10.23 -19.67 -2.87
C GLY A 55 10.99 -19.52 -4.18
N GLY A 56 11.78 -18.46 -4.36
CA GLY A 56 12.42 -18.09 -5.62
C GLY A 56 11.44 -17.48 -6.63
N GLU A 57 11.98 -16.85 -7.66
CA GLU A 57 11.22 -16.12 -8.69
C GLU A 57 10.15 -17.00 -9.37
N ALA A 58 10.50 -18.23 -9.71
CA ALA A 58 9.60 -19.15 -10.41
C ALA A 58 8.32 -19.50 -9.62
N SER A 59 8.33 -19.32 -8.30
CA SER A 59 7.18 -19.62 -7.43
C SER A 59 6.47 -18.37 -6.91
N GLU A 60 6.76 -17.20 -7.42
CA GLU A 60 6.18 -15.94 -6.93
C GLU A 60 4.66 -15.91 -7.04
N LEU A 61 4.09 -16.36 -8.15
CA LEU A 61 2.64 -16.51 -8.33
C LEU A 61 2.02 -17.43 -7.25
N ASP A 62 2.64 -18.57 -6.97
CA ASP A 62 2.14 -19.51 -5.96
C ASP A 62 2.31 -18.95 -4.55
N THR A 63 3.34 -18.16 -4.31
CA THR A 63 3.54 -17.42 -3.05
C THR A 63 2.42 -16.40 -2.83
N PHE A 64 2.07 -15.60 -3.84
CA PHE A 64 0.93 -14.69 -3.78
C PHE A 64 -0.37 -15.44 -3.49
N ARG A 65 -0.66 -16.50 -4.25
CA ARG A 65 -1.86 -17.32 -4.05
C ARG A 65 -1.93 -17.87 -2.63
N ARG A 66 -0.87 -18.50 -2.16
CA ARG A 66 -0.80 -19.08 -0.81
C ARG A 66 -1.02 -18.03 0.27
N LEU A 67 -0.38 -16.85 0.16
CA LEU A 67 -0.53 -15.77 1.14
C LEU A 67 -1.99 -15.32 1.27
N MET A 68 -2.69 -15.16 0.16
CA MET A 68 -4.05 -14.62 0.18
C MET A 68 -5.16 -15.66 0.31
N THR A 69 -4.88 -16.96 0.13
CA THR A 69 -5.91 -18.01 0.23
C THR A 69 -5.74 -18.93 1.44
N GLU A 70 -4.51 -19.14 1.90
CA GLU A 70 -4.20 -20.07 2.98
C GLU A 70 -3.73 -19.36 4.25
N VAL A 71 -2.76 -18.44 4.14
CA VAL A 71 -2.13 -17.81 5.29
C VAL A 71 -3.02 -16.69 5.85
N TYR A 72 -3.53 -15.82 4.96
CA TYR A 72 -4.42 -14.71 5.30
C TYR A 72 -5.67 -14.73 4.41
N PRO A 73 -6.55 -15.73 4.58
CA PRO A 73 -7.71 -15.90 3.69
C PRO A 73 -8.77 -14.81 3.83
N LYS A 74 -8.71 -13.99 4.89
CA LYS A 74 -9.63 -12.89 5.15
C LYS A 74 -8.90 -11.62 5.55
N GLY A 75 -9.60 -10.49 5.48
CA GLY A 75 -9.07 -9.21 5.88
C GLY A 75 -8.07 -8.64 4.89
N ILE A 76 -7.28 -7.66 5.34
CA ILE A 76 -6.28 -6.99 4.51
C ILE A 76 -4.96 -7.77 4.59
N VAL A 77 -4.31 -7.96 3.45
CA VAL A 77 -2.92 -8.44 3.37
C VAL A 77 -2.15 -7.57 2.40
N SER A 78 -1.01 -7.05 2.83
CA SER A 78 -0.09 -6.26 2.02
C SER A 78 1.07 -7.15 1.56
N ILE A 79 1.28 -7.23 0.24
CA ILE A 79 2.27 -8.10 -0.35
C ILE A 79 3.30 -7.25 -1.09
N VAL A 80 4.57 -7.34 -0.67
CA VAL A 80 5.68 -6.71 -1.38
C VAL A 80 5.79 -7.32 -2.77
N SER A 81 5.88 -6.49 -3.80
CA SER A 81 5.60 -6.88 -5.17
C SER A 81 6.73 -6.56 -6.16
N ASP A 82 7.84 -6.01 -5.68
CA ASP A 82 8.99 -5.59 -6.48
C ASP A 82 10.27 -6.36 -6.17
N THR A 83 10.12 -7.58 -5.64
CA THR A 83 11.27 -8.46 -5.33
C THR A 83 11.99 -8.89 -6.61
N TRP A 84 11.24 -9.16 -7.69
CA TRP A 84 11.77 -9.59 -8.98
C TRP A 84 11.37 -8.59 -10.06
N ASP A 85 10.21 -8.74 -10.67
CA ASP A 85 9.69 -7.87 -11.72
C ASP A 85 8.32 -7.31 -11.32
N TYR A 86 8.31 -6.08 -10.86
CA TYR A 86 7.11 -5.39 -10.39
C TYR A 86 6.01 -5.31 -11.46
N TRP A 87 6.39 -4.94 -12.68
CA TRP A 87 5.41 -4.76 -13.74
C TRP A 87 4.79 -6.08 -14.18
N LYS A 88 5.56 -7.16 -14.16
CA LYS A 88 5.06 -8.52 -14.40
C LYS A 88 4.06 -8.96 -13.32
N ILE A 89 4.27 -8.59 -12.07
CA ILE A 89 3.27 -8.83 -11.02
C ILE A 89 1.95 -8.17 -11.41
N LEU A 90 1.96 -6.90 -11.82
CA LEU A 90 0.75 -6.19 -12.18
C LEU A 90 0.08 -6.75 -13.43
N THR A 91 0.85 -7.07 -14.48
CA THR A 91 0.29 -7.42 -15.80
C THR A 91 -0.03 -8.91 -15.96
N ASP A 92 0.67 -9.79 -15.27
CA ASP A 92 0.54 -11.24 -15.41
C ASP A 92 -0.03 -11.89 -14.14
N THR A 93 0.64 -11.68 -13.00
CA THR A 93 0.27 -12.36 -11.74
C THR A 93 -1.11 -11.93 -11.27
N LEU A 94 -1.39 -10.63 -11.20
CA LEU A 94 -2.69 -10.13 -10.75
C LEU A 94 -3.82 -10.45 -11.72
N VAL A 95 -3.54 -10.48 -13.02
CA VAL A 95 -4.52 -10.90 -14.02
C VAL A 95 -4.87 -12.38 -13.82
N THR A 96 -3.88 -13.23 -13.59
CA THR A 96 -4.07 -14.67 -13.32
C THR A 96 -4.85 -14.91 -12.03
N LEU A 97 -4.60 -14.12 -10.99
CA LEU A 97 -5.22 -14.26 -9.65
C LEU A 97 -6.49 -13.42 -9.47
N LYS A 98 -6.97 -12.75 -10.52
CA LYS A 98 -8.09 -11.81 -10.44
C LYS A 98 -9.32 -12.40 -9.77
N ASP A 99 -9.77 -13.57 -10.21
CA ASP A 99 -10.99 -14.18 -9.70
C ASP A 99 -10.84 -14.58 -8.21
N GLU A 100 -9.64 -15.04 -7.83
CA GLU A 100 -9.33 -15.39 -6.45
C GLU A 100 -9.30 -14.12 -5.56
N ILE A 101 -8.75 -13.01 -6.06
CA ILE A 101 -8.73 -11.73 -5.36
C ILE A 101 -10.15 -11.19 -5.19
N MET A 102 -10.96 -11.21 -6.24
CA MET A 102 -12.34 -10.71 -6.21
C MET A 102 -13.29 -11.57 -5.35
N ALA A 103 -12.95 -12.83 -5.12
CA ALA A 103 -13.72 -13.73 -4.26
C ALA A 103 -13.37 -13.61 -2.76
N ARG A 104 -12.35 -12.84 -2.38
CA ARG A 104 -11.91 -12.72 -0.99
C ARG A 104 -12.91 -11.96 -0.12
N ASP A 105 -12.96 -12.34 1.14
CA ASP A 105 -13.53 -11.52 2.22
C ASP A 105 -12.42 -10.60 2.78
N GLY A 106 -12.00 -9.60 1.97
CA GLY A 106 -10.93 -8.69 2.33
C GLY A 106 -10.20 -8.08 1.14
N LYS A 107 -9.07 -7.43 1.41
CA LYS A 107 -8.30 -6.65 0.42
C LYS A 107 -6.88 -7.19 0.25
N VAL A 108 -6.44 -7.33 -0.98
CA VAL A 108 -5.03 -7.49 -1.33
C VAL A 108 -4.44 -6.11 -1.62
N VAL A 109 -3.33 -5.78 -0.98
CA VAL A 109 -2.64 -4.51 -1.15
C VAL A 109 -1.28 -4.76 -1.79
N ILE A 110 -1.06 -4.17 -2.94
CA ILE A 110 0.19 -4.27 -3.69
C ILE A 110 1.18 -3.24 -3.14
N ARG A 111 2.39 -3.69 -2.80
CA ARG A 111 3.42 -2.85 -2.19
C ARG A 111 4.71 -2.85 -3.02
N PRO A 112 4.88 -1.89 -3.93
CA PRO A 112 6.20 -1.54 -4.41
C PRO A 112 6.98 -0.81 -3.32
N ASP A 113 8.27 -1.05 -3.24
CA ASP A 113 9.16 -0.52 -2.20
C ASP A 113 10.45 0.10 -2.81
N SER A 114 10.54 0.18 -4.12
CA SER A 114 11.71 0.67 -4.87
C SER A 114 11.31 1.59 -6.03
N GLY A 115 12.27 2.38 -6.50
CA GLY A 115 12.08 3.30 -7.62
C GLY A 115 11.52 4.66 -7.23
N ASP A 116 11.09 5.44 -8.22
CA ASP A 116 10.44 6.75 -8.00
C ASP A 116 8.95 6.55 -7.70
N PRO A 117 8.49 6.86 -6.48
CA PRO A 117 7.11 6.61 -6.09
C PRO A 117 6.07 7.35 -6.95
N VAL A 118 6.40 8.52 -7.46
CA VAL A 118 5.48 9.29 -8.32
C VAL A 118 5.30 8.56 -9.65
N LYS A 119 6.41 8.13 -10.27
CA LYS A 119 6.40 7.39 -11.54
C LYS A 119 5.74 6.02 -11.39
N ILE A 120 6.08 5.28 -10.33
CA ILE A 120 5.52 3.94 -10.07
C ILE A 120 3.99 4.01 -9.86
N ILE A 121 3.52 4.94 -9.07
CA ILE A 121 2.09 5.02 -8.70
C ILE A 121 1.26 5.68 -9.80
N CYS A 122 1.75 6.80 -10.36
CA CYS A 122 0.99 7.62 -11.31
C CYS A 122 1.31 7.34 -12.78
N GLY A 123 2.39 6.62 -13.07
CA GLY A 123 2.93 6.41 -14.41
C GLY A 123 4.07 7.38 -14.75
N ASP A 124 5.03 6.87 -15.50
CA ASP A 124 6.19 7.62 -15.96
C ASP A 124 5.87 8.33 -17.28
N PRO A 125 5.88 9.67 -17.33
CA PRO A 125 5.61 10.42 -18.53
C PRO A 125 6.69 10.24 -19.62
N ASP A 126 7.88 9.76 -19.24
CA ASP A 126 9.00 9.52 -20.15
C ASP A 126 8.98 8.09 -20.74
N ALA A 127 8.15 7.21 -20.21
CA ALA A 127 7.98 5.85 -20.72
C ALA A 127 7.04 5.81 -21.95
N LEU A 128 7.03 4.68 -22.64
CA LEU A 128 6.08 4.48 -23.73
C LEU A 128 4.64 4.56 -23.19
N PHE A 129 3.78 5.28 -23.90
CA PHE A 129 2.41 5.55 -23.47
C PHE A 129 1.60 4.27 -23.13
N ASP A 130 1.78 3.22 -23.94
CA ASP A 130 1.08 1.93 -23.75
C ASP A 130 1.84 0.92 -22.88
N SER A 131 2.98 1.32 -22.28
CA SER A 131 3.72 0.44 -21.39
C SER A 131 3.14 0.46 -19.97
N PRO A 132 3.36 -0.59 -19.16
CA PRO A 132 2.96 -0.61 -17.77
C PRO A 132 3.53 0.58 -16.97
N GLU A 133 4.78 0.94 -17.24
CA GLU A 133 5.44 2.11 -16.63
C GLU A 133 4.73 3.42 -16.97
N GLY A 134 4.28 3.60 -18.22
CA GLY A 134 3.53 4.78 -18.66
C GLY A 134 2.14 4.87 -18.02
N HIS A 135 1.50 3.73 -17.80
CA HIS A 135 0.20 3.67 -17.12
C HIS A 135 0.32 3.94 -15.63
N GLY A 136 1.28 3.31 -14.95
CA GLY A 136 1.42 3.34 -13.50
C GLY A 136 0.47 2.43 -12.77
N THR A 137 0.80 2.14 -11.52
CA THR A 137 0.11 1.14 -10.69
C THR A 137 -1.40 1.32 -10.63
N ILE A 138 -1.87 2.52 -10.28
CA ILE A 138 -3.31 2.73 -10.01
C ILE A 138 -4.14 2.59 -11.28
N GLN A 139 -3.61 3.02 -12.44
CA GLN A 139 -4.31 2.82 -13.70
C GLN A 139 -4.40 1.34 -14.07
N ILE A 140 -3.31 0.58 -13.93
CA ILE A 140 -3.30 -0.87 -14.21
C ILE A 140 -4.28 -1.61 -13.29
N LEU A 141 -4.27 -1.31 -11.99
CA LEU A 141 -5.22 -1.92 -11.06
C LEU A 141 -6.69 -1.61 -11.42
N TRP A 142 -6.95 -0.38 -11.86
CA TRP A 142 -8.27 0.00 -12.36
C TRP A 142 -8.67 -0.78 -13.62
N ASP A 143 -7.76 -0.94 -14.56
CA ASP A 143 -8.03 -1.63 -15.83
C ASP A 143 -8.30 -3.14 -15.61
N ILE A 144 -7.68 -3.73 -14.58
CA ILE A 144 -7.88 -5.14 -14.22
C ILE A 144 -9.15 -5.33 -13.38
N PHE A 145 -9.30 -4.58 -12.29
CA PHE A 145 -10.30 -4.85 -11.26
C PHE A 145 -11.51 -3.92 -11.33
N GLY A 146 -11.37 -2.77 -11.99
CA GLY A 146 -12.44 -1.76 -12.01
C GLY A 146 -12.61 -1.07 -10.67
N GLY A 147 -13.85 -0.67 -10.40
CA GLY A 147 -14.22 0.03 -9.18
C GLY A 147 -15.45 0.90 -9.38
N THR A 148 -15.55 1.98 -8.62
CA THR A 148 -16.67 2.93 -8.67
C THR A 148 -16.19 4.35 -8.90
N VAL A 149 -17.12 5.23 -9.27
CA VAL A 149 -16.87 6.67 -9.32
C VAL A 149 -17.57 7.31 -8.11
N ASN A 150 -16.82 8.03 -7.29
CA ASN A 150 -17.37 8.67 -6.10
C ASN A 150 -18.21 9.92 -6.43
N SER A 151 -18.88 10.48 -5.44
CA SER A 151 -19.74 11.66 -5.59
C SER A 151 -19.03 12.93 -6.08
N LYS A 152 -17.69 12.95 -6.02
CA LYS A 152 -16.85 14.05 -6.54
C LYS A 152 -16.33 13.78 -7.97
N GLY A 153 -16.73 12.67 -8.60
CA GLY A 153 -16.34 12.30 -9.95
C GLY A 153 -14.99 11.60 -10.07
N TYR A 154 -14.36 11.18 -8.97
CA TYR A 154 -13.08 10.47 -8.99
C TYR A 154 -13.27 8.95 -8.94
N LYS A 155 -12.45 8.24 -9.71
CA LYS A 155 -12.38 6.77 -9.73
C LYS A 155 -11.81 6.25 -8.40
N GLN A 156 -12.49 5.27 -7.82
CA GLN A 156 -12.04 4.51 -6.64
C GLN A 156 -11.93 3.05 -7.04
N LEU A 157 -10.78 2.43 -6.77
CA LEU A 157 -10.53 1.01 -7.02
C LEU A 157 -11.58 0.14 -6.31
N ASP A 158 -11.81 -1.03 -6.86
CA ASP A 158 -12.62 -2.06 -6.22
C ASP A 158 -12.07 -2.34 -4.79
N PRO A 159 -12.95 -2.54 -3.79
CA PRO A 159 -12.54 -2.72 -2.40
C PRO A 159 -11.63 -3.95 -2.15
N HIS A 160 -11.58 -4.91 -3.07
CA HIS A 160 -10.72 -6.09 -2.95
C HIS A 160 -9.24 -5.84 -3.29
N ILE A 161 -8.93 -4.70 -3.92
CA ILE A 161 -7.56 -4.36 -4.32
C ILE A 161 -7.16 -2.97 -3.84
N GLY A 162 -5.89 -2.75 -3.57
CA GLY A 162 -5.34 -1.46 -3.21
C GLY A 162 -3.83 -1.41 -3.40
N ALA A 163 -3.25 -0.24 -3.14
CA ALA A 163 -1.82 -0.04 -3.19
C ALA A 163 -1.33 0.74 -1.97
N ILE A 164 -0.10 0.44 -1.54
CA ILE A 164 0.64 1.20 -0.54
C ILE A 164 2.05 1.46 -1.07
N TYR A 165 2.59 2.62 -0.78
CA TYR A 165 4.00 2.91 -1.03
C TYR A 165 4.62 3.47 0.25
N GLY A 166 5.70 2.84 0.73
CA GLY A 166 6.28 3.15 2.05
C GLY A 166 7.70 3.70 2.01
N ASP A 167 8.43 3.53 0.90
CA ASP A 167 9.82 3.97 0.85
C ASP A 167 9.94 5.46 0.52
N SER A 168 10.76 6.14 1.30
CA SER A 168 11.19 7.54 1.05
C SER A 168 10.05 8.54 0.84
N ILE A 169 8.88 8.33 1.43
CA ILE A 169 7.74 9.25 1.31
C ILE A 169 8.01 10.50 2.13
N THR A 170 8.21 11.63 1.45
CA THR A 170 8.23 12.99 1.99
C THR A 170 6.90 13.67 1.74
N TYR A 171 6.67 14.82 2.39
CA TYR A 171 5.50 15.65 2.12
C TYR A 171 5.37 16.00 0.63
N ASP A 172 6.46 16.42 0.00
CA ASP A 172 6.47 16.82 -1.42
C ASP A 172 6.16 15.62 -2.34
N ARG A 173 6.72 14.45 -2.06
CA ARG A 173 6.42 13.23 -2.82
C ARG A 173 4.96 12.81 -2.68
N ALA A 174 4.43 12.83 -1.46
CA ALA A 174 3.02 12.55 -1.23
C ALA A 174 2.11 13.52 -1.99
N GLN A 175 2.42 14.81 -1.97
CA GLN A 175 1.69 15.82 -2.72
C GLN A 175 1.75 15.58 -4.23
N GLN A 176 2.92 15.26 -4.77
CA GLN A 176 3.08 14.96 -6.20
C GLN A 176 2.29 13.72 -6.63
N ILE A 177 2.28 12.67 -5.81
CA ILE A 177 1.47 11.46 -6.08
C ILE A 177 -0.01 11.82 -6.08
N LEU A 178 -0.51 12.50 -5.05
CA LEU A 178 -1.92 12.88 -4.96
C LEU A 178 -2.36 13.79 -6.12
N GLU A 179 -1.51 14.72 -6.51
CA GLU A 179 -1.77 15.58 -7.68
C GLU A 179 -1.72 14.79 -9.00
N GLY A 180 -0.81 13.84 -9.14
CA GLY A 180 -0.75 12.93 -10.29
C GLY A 180 -2.01 12.09 -10.41
N LEU A 181 -2.49 11.49 -9.32
CA LEU A 181 -3.74 10.75 -9.27
C LEU A 181 -4.94 11.64 -9.60
N ARG A 182 -4.99 12.84 -9.04
CA ARG A 182 -6.06 13.81 -9.33
C ARG A 182 -6.14 14.13 -10.82
N ARG A 183 -5.00 14.38 -11.47
CA ARG A 183 -4.92 14.65 -12.92
C ARG A 183 -5.43 13.48 -13.78
N LYS A 184 -5.23 12.24 -13.33
CA LYS A 184 -5.74 11.03 -13.98
C LYS A 184 -7.19 10.70 -13.60
N GLY A 185 -7.83 11.51 -12.75
CA GLY A 185 -9.20 11.32 -12.31
C GLY A 185 -9.37 10.25 -11.24
N PHE A 186 -8.31 9.91 -10.50
CA PHE A 186 -8.35 8.97 -9.39
C PHE A 186 -8.50 9.67 -8.04
N ALA A 187 -9.25 9.05 -7.14
CA ALA A 187 -9.37 9.50 -5.76
C ALA A 187 -8.06 9.25 -4.99
N SER A 188 -7.76 10.12 -4.03
CA SER A 188 -6.61 9.98 -3.14
C SER A 188 -6.65 8.72 -2.28
N THR A 189 -7.84 8.17 -2.04
CA THR A 189 -8.07 6.94 -1.28
C THR A 189 -7.58 5.66 -1.95
N ASN A 190 -7.11 5.74 -3.20
CA ASN A 190 -6.55 4.59 -3.92
C ASN A 190 -5.14 4.23 -3.51
N ILE A 191 -4.46 5.11 -2.77
CA ILE A 191 -3.10 4.90 -2.27
C ILE A 191 -3.04 5.09 -0.75
N VAL A 192 -2.28 4.24 -0.08
CA VAL A 192 -1.87 4.42 1.31
C VAL A 192 -0.38 4.77 1.30
N PHE A 193 0.03 5.70 2.14
CA PHE A 193 1.43 6.02 2.35
C PHE A 193 1.96 5.38 3.62
N GLY A 194 3.10 4.68 3.51
CA GLY A 194 3.92 4.33 4.65
C GLY A 194 4.82 5.50 5.02
N ILE A 195 4.62 6.05 6.20
CA ILE A 195 5.41 7.18 6.70
C ILE A 195 6.40 6.66 7.73
N GLY A 196 7.66 6.60 7.36
CA GLY A 196 8.74 6.05 8.18
C GLY A 196 9.78 7.06 8.61
N SER A 197 10.98 6.56 8.89
CA SER A 197 12.11 7.33 9.42
C SER A 197 12.52 8.51 8.54
N PHE A 198 12.33 8.42 7.25
CA PHE A 198 12.68 9.49 6.31
C PHE A 198 11.94 10.82 6.59
N THR A 199 10.73 10.73 7.13
CA THR A 199 9.95 11.90 7.54
C THR A 199 10.31 12.38 8.96
N TYR A 200 10.63 11.45 9.86
CA TYR A 200 10.87 11.76 11.28
C TYR A 200 12.34 12.02 11.63
N GLN A 201 13.29 11.53 10.83
CA GLN A 201 14.72 11.59 11.10
C GLN A 201 15.52 12.03 9.87
N TYR A 202 14.96 12.91 9.06
CA TYR A 202 15.67 13.45 7.91
C TYR A 202 16.79 14.38 8.40
N ASN A 203 18.00 13.85 8.45
CA ASN A 203 19.22 14.61 8.69
C ASN A 203 19.90 14.86 7.35
N THR A 204 19.97 16.11 6.95
CA THR A 204 20.75 16.57 5.78
C THR A 204 22.24 16.48 6.08
#